data_5aaed14644299f32bd9745046c3d0fcf
#
_entry.id   5aaed14644299f32bd9745046c3d0fcf
#
_cell.length_a   1.000
_cell.length_b   1.000
_cell.length_c   1.000
_cell.angle_alpha   90.00
_cell.angle_beta   90.00
_cell.angle_gamma   90.00
#
_symmetry.space_group_name_H-M   'P 1'
#
loop_
_entity.id
_entity.type
_entity.pdbx_description
1 polymer ?
#
loop_
_entity_poly.entity_id
_entity_poly.type
_entity_poly.pdbx_seq_one_letter_code
_entity_poly.pdbx_strand_id
1 'polypeptide(L)'
;IMGLSGSGKSTLLRCMSKLIEPTHGQVFFEGNDLLKASEKELIDIRRHKMGMVFQHFALLPHRTVLQNVAFPLEVQGQEIQKREERAKDVIKLVGLEGREKYYPRELSGGQQQRVGLARSLAVEPDVWFLDEPFSALDPLIRKEMQNEFLRLQSMLKKTIVFITHDFDEAIRLADRIAIMYEGLIVQVGTPEELITKPATDYVAEFTKDIPRSKLLNAESIMNEKDKKPYENTVNYSDKIEKIASKVLKSESIFSVVDDNKEVIGSVSKKRIN
;
A
#
# COMPACT_ATOMS: atom_id res chain seq x y z
N ILE A 1 -0.66 -3.14 -6.80
CA ILE A 1 -0.83 -4.07 -7.94
C ILE A 1 -1.43 -5.35 -7.39
N MET A 2 -2.54 -5.80 -7.98
CA MET A 2 -3.28 -6.98 -7.55
C MET A 2 -3.54 -7.95 -8.70
N GLY A 3 -3.91 -9.18 -8.35
CA GLY A 3 -4.30 -10.24 -9.29
C GLY A 3 -4.02 -11.63 -8.71
N LEU A 4 -4.52 -12.67 -9.36
CA LEU A 4 -4.32 -14.05 -8.93
C LEU A 4 -2.83 -14.45 -8.96
N SER A 5 -2.49 -15.55 -8.27
CA SER A 5 -1.14 -16.13 -8.36
C SER A 5 -0.80 -16.43 -9.83
N GLY A 6 0.43 -16.13 -10.24
CA GLY A 6 0.88 -16.31 -11.62
C GLY A 6 0.48 -15.18 -12.60
N SER A 7 -0.28 -14.15 -12.21
CA SER A 7 -0.66 -13.05 -13.11
C SER A 7 0.49 -12.10 -13.52
N GLY A 8 1.71 -12.30 -13.02
CA GLY A 8 2.89 -11.52 -13.44
C GLY A 8 3.24 -10.33 -12.55
N LYS A 9 2.58 -10.12 -11.41
CA LYS A 9 2.78 -8.96 -10.51
C LYS A 9 4.24 -8.73 -10.10
N SER A 10 4.88 -9.76 -9.54
CA SER A 10 6.29 -9.66 -9.11
C SER A 10 7.24 -9.47 -10.30
N THR A 11 6.91 -10.03 -11.46
CA THR A 11 7.66 -9.80 -12.70
C THR A 11 7.56 -8.35 -13.12
N LEU A 12 6.35 -7.77 -13.13
CA LEU A 12 6.14 -6.36 -13.44
C LEU A 12 6.93 -5.46 -12.48
N LEU A 13 6.84 -5.69 -11.16
CA LEU A 13 7.58 -4.92 -10.16
C LEU A 13 9.10 -5.00 -10.39
N ARG A 14 9.62 -6.18 -10.72
CA ARG A 14 11.04 -6.37 -11.02
C ARG A 14 11.45 -5.71 -12.33
N CYS A 15 10.58 -5.64 -13.33
CA CYS A 15 10.79 -4.86 -14.54
C CYS A 15 10.80 -3.35 -14.25
N MET A 16 9.87 -2.86 -13.41
CA MET A 16 9.82 -1.45 -12.99
C MET A 16 11.08 -1.02 -12.23
N SER A 17 11.64 -1.90 -11.41
CA SER A 17 12.92 -1.66 -10.70
C SER A 17 14.15 -2.04 -11.54
N LYS A 18 13.95 -2.46 -12.81
CA LYS A 18 15.01 -2.93 -13.73
C LYS A 18 15.86 -4.06 -13.14
N LEU A 19 15.30 -4.87 -12.23
CA LEU A 19 15.91 -6.13 -11.77
C LEU A 19 15.75 -7.25 -12.80
N ILE A 20 14.73 -7.15 -13.63
CA ILE A 20 14.52 -7.98 -14.82
C ILE A 20 14.48 -7.04 -16.01
N GLU A 21 15.20 -7.39 -17.07
CA GLU A 21 15.19 -6.66 -18.34
C GLU A 21 13.85 -6.89 -19.04
N PRO A 22 13.03 -5.84 -19.28
CA PRO A 22 11.83 -5.99 -20.10
C PRO A 22 12.22 -6.12 -21.57
N THR A 23 11.50 -6.95 -22.33
CA THR A 23 11.75 -7.17 -23.76
C THR A 23 11.44 -5.91 -24.57
N HIS A 24 10.37 -5.19 -24.22
CA HIS A 24 9.92 -3.97 -24.89
C HIS A 24 9.27 -3.03 -23.89
N GLY A 25 9.12 -1.76 -24.27
CA GLY A 25 8.46 -0.74 -23.49
C GLY A 25 9.42 0.31 -22.95
N GLN A 26 8.99 1.05 -21.95
CA GLN A 26 9.74 2.12 -21.29
C GLN A 26 9.40 2.17 -19.82
N VAL A 27 10.37 2.53 -18.97
CA VAL A 27 10.17 2.76 -17.54
C VAL A 27 10.74 4.12 -17.21
N PHE A 28 9.88 5.06 -16.91
CA PHE A 28 10.30 6.41 -16.53
C PHE A 28 10.42 6.56 -15.02
N PHE A 29 11.57 7.04 -14.57
CA PHE A 29 11.83 7.43 -13.21
C PHE A 29 12.40 8.85 -13.19
N GLU A 30 11.74 9.79 -12.52
CA GLU A 30 12.10 11.22 -12.52
C GLU A 30 12.31 11.80 -13.94
N GLY A 31 11.47 11.38 -14.90
CA GLY A 31 11.55 11.82 -16.29
C GLY A 31 12.60 11.11 -17.15
N ASN A 32 13.43 10.25 -16.57
CA ASN A 32 14.47 9.50 -17.28
C ASN A 32 14.00 8.06 -17.58
N ASP A 33 14.22 7.60 -18.80
CA ASP A 33 13.93 6.22 -19.21
C ASP A 33 15.02 5.27 -18.68
N LEU A 34 14.67 4.44 -17.70
CA LEU A 34 15.60 3.50 -17.07
C LEU A 34 16.13 2.45 -18.05
N LEU A 35 15.44 2.17 -19.16
CA LEU A 35 15.91 1.22 -20.15
C LEU A 35 17.06 1.76 -20.99
N LYS A 36 17.22 3.09 -21.02
CA LYS A 36 18.32 3.78 -21.71
C LYS A 36 19.47 4.14 -20.79
N ALA A 37 19.28 4.00 -19.47
CA ALA A 37 20.31 4.29 -18.49
C ALA A 37 21.47 3.28 -18.59
N SER A 38 22.69 3.75 -18.41
CA SER A 38 23.86 2.90 -18.28
C SER A 38 23.78 2.02 -17.03
N GLU A 39 24.50 0.92 -17.00
CA GLU A 39 24.56 0.02 -15.85
C GLU A 39 25.00 0.76 -14.56
N LYS A 40 25.95 1.67 -14.70
CA LYS A 40 26.45 2.49 -13.57
C LYS A 40 25.34 3.39 -13.01
N GLU A 41 24.57 4.05 -13.86
CA GLU A 41 23.44 4.90 -13.46
C GLU A 41 22.34 4.06 -12.79
N LEU A 42 22.03 2.90 -13.34
CA LEU A 42 21.03 1.98 -12.75
C LEU A 42 21.45 1.48 -11.37
N ILE A 43 22.74 1.16 -11.20
CA ILE A 43 23.28 0.76 -9.90
C ILE A 43 23.14 1.92 -8.90
N ASP A 44 23.45 3.13 -9.32
CA ASP A 44 23.36 4.33 -8.47
C ASP A 44 21.91 4.61 -8.07
N ILE A 45 20.99 4.62 -9.03
CA ILE A 45 19.54 4.81 -8.78
C ILE A 45 19.03 3.73 -7.80
N ARG A 46 19.34 2.45 -8.01
CA ARG A 46 18.90 1.37 -7.12
C ARG A 46 19.48 1.48 -5.72
N ARG A 47 20.73 1.94 -5.59
CA ARG A 47 21.38 2.09 -4.28
C ARG A 47 20.85 3.27 -3.46
N HIS A 48 20.47 4.36 -4.12
CA HIS A 48 20.16 5.61 -3.44
C HIS A 48 18.68 5.99 -3.47
N LYS A 49 17.93 5.56 -4.50
CA LYS A 49 16.58 6.05 -4.75
C LYS A 49 15.49 4.98 -4.69
N MET A 50 15.86 3.70 -4.67
CA MET A 50 14.91 2.60 -4.66
C MET A 50 15.06 1.74 -3.40
N GLY A 51 13.99 1.62 -2.62
CA GLY A 51 13.90 0.64 -1.53
C GLY A 51 13.10 -0.58 -1.97
N MET A 52 13.49 -1.77 -1.54
CA MET A 52 12.75 -2.99 -1.85
C MET A 52 12.56 -3.88 -0.63
N VAL A 53 11.33 -4.36 -0.45
CA VAL A 53 10.94 -5.36 0.55
C VAL A 53 10.45 -6.60 -0.17
N PHE A 54 11.01 -7.74 0.16
CA PHE A 54 10.72 -9.04 -0.45
C PHE A 54 9.76 -9.87 0.41
N GLN A 55 9.01 -10.75 -0.22
CA GLN A 55 8.00 -11.62 0.39
C GLN A 55 8.53 -12.45 1.57
N HIS A 56 9.78 -12.94 1.50
CA HIS A 56 10.42 -13.77 2.54
C HIS A 56 11.48 -12.99 3.34
N PHE A 57 11.24 -11.69 3.59
CA PHE A 57 12.10 -10.78 4.36
C PHE A 57 13.51 -10.60 3.77
N ALA A 58 14.08 -11.61 3.13
CA ALA A 58 15.43 -11.66 2.53
C ALA A 58 16.53 -11.11 3.47
N LEU A 59 16.42 -11.39 4.77
CA LEU A 59 17.41 -10.99 5.74
C LEU A 59 18.69 -11.83 5.61
N LEU A 60 19.82 -11.22 5.92
CA LEU A 60 21.12 -11.89 5.98
C LEU A 60 21.22 -12.64 7.33
N PRO A 61 21.15 -13.99 7.35
CA PRO A 61 20.98 -14.75 8.58
C PRO A 61 22.20 -14.71 9.50
N HIS A 62 23.37 -14.42 8.94
CA HIS A 62 24.65 -14.29 9.64
C HIS A 62 24.94 -12.86 10.14
N ARG A 63 24.05 -11.91 9.90
CA ARG A 63 24.12 -10.51 10.34
C ARG A 63 23.08 -10.22 11.40
N THR A 64 23.43 -9.38 12.36
CA THR A 64 22.50 -8.87 13.37
C THR A 64 21.46 -7.93 12.73
N VAL A 65 20.44 -7.52 13.51
CA VAL A 65 19.45 -6.50 13.10
C VAL A 65 20.15 -5.24 12.64
N LEU A 66 21.05 -4.69 13.47
CA LEU A 66 21.82 -3.49 13.12
C LEU A 66 22.57 -3.65 11.80
N GLN A 67 23.27 -4.77 11.64
CA GLN A 67 24.05 -5.05 10.44
C GLN A 67 23.18 -5.28 9.20
N ASN A 68 21.99 -5.87 9.35
CA ASN A 68 21.01 -6.01 8.27
C ASN A 68 20.50 -4.65 7.81
N VAL A 69 20.13 -3.77 8.74
CA VAL A 69 19.60 -2.43 8.43
C VAL A 69 20.70 -1.53 7.87
N ALA A 70 21.93 -1.61 8.38
CA ALA A 70 23.06 -0.85 7.88
C ALA A 70 23.61 -1.35 6.54
N PHE A 71 23.26 -2.56 6.09
CA PHE A 71 23.83 -3.18 4.90
C PHE A 71 23.71 -2.35 3.61
N PRO A 72 22.56 -1.75 3.27
CA PRO A 72 22.47 -0.92 2.07
C PRO A 72 23.42 0.28 2.12
N LEU A 73 23.61 0.88 3.29
CA LEU A 73 24.52 2.01 3.48
C LEU A 73 26.00 1.57 3.40
N GLU A 74 26.30 0.34 3.81
CA GLU A 74 27.60 -0.29 3.60
C GLU A 74 27.88 -0.46 2.10
N VAL A 75 26.90 -0.90 1.31
CA VAL A 75 27.01 -1.03 -0.15
C VAL A 75 27.19 0.34 -0.84
N GLN A 76 26.64 1.40 -0.25
CA GLN A 76 26.89 2.79 -0.69
C GLN A 76 28.30 3.31 -0.34
N GLY A 77 29.08 2.56 0.48
CA GLY A 77 30.41 2.98 0.93
C GLY A 77 30.42 3.99 2.08
N GLN A 78 29.30 4.11 2.82
CA GLN A 78 29.24 5.02 3.97
C GLN A 78 30.13 4.55 5.12
N GLU A 79 30.71 5.51 5.85
CA GLU A 79 31.51 5.26 7.04
C GLU A 79 30.72 4.48 8.12
N ILE A 80 31.39 3.59 8.84
CA ILE A 80 30.79 2.70 9.82
C ILE A 80 29.95 3.47 10.84
N GLN A 81 30.47 4.53 11.39
CA GLN A 81 29.79 5.30 12.43
C GLN A 81 28.47 5.90 11.90
N LYS A 82 28.50 6.55 10.75
CA LYS A 82 27.31 7.18 10.12
C LYS A 82 26.23 6.15 9.77
N ARG A 83 26.63 5.02 9.15
CA ARG A 83 25.66 3.98 8.77
C ARG A 83 25.02 3.28 9.96
N GLU A 84 25.78 3.07 11.07
CA GLU A 84 25.23 2.48 12.29
C GLU A 84 24.30 3.44 13.03
N GLU A 85 24.64 4.72 13.09
CA GLU A 85 23.78 5.77 13.65
C GLU A 85 22.46 5.84 12.89
N ARG A 86 22.52 5.96 11.57
CA ARG A 86 21.33 5.93 10.71
C ARG A 86 20.52 4.65 10.88
N ALA A 87 21.17 3.49 10.95
CA ALA A 87 20.51 2.21 11.15
C ALA A 87 19.77 2.16 12.50
N LYS A 88 20.35 2.69 13.59
CA LYS A 88 19.68 2.78 14.90
C LYS A 88 18.43 3.66 14.85
N ASP A 89 18.49 4.82 14.16
CA ASP A 89 17.33 5.69 14.00
C ASP A 89 16.17 4.98 13.30
N VAL A 90 16.48 4.23 12.23
CA VAL A 90 15.45 3.49 11.49
C VAL A 90 14.94 2.27 12.26
N ILE A 91 15.80 1.58 13.02
CA ILE A 91 15.39 0.48 13.93
C ILE A 91 14.40 1.01 14.97
N LYS A 92 14.67 2.17 15.54
CA LYS A 92 13.74 2.84 16.47
C LYS A 92 12.45 3.24 15.78
N LEU A 93 12.52 3.78 14.57
CA LEU A 93 11.36 4.18 13.76
C LEU A 93 10.38 3.02 13.54
N VAL A 94 10.87 1.78 13.35
CA VAL A 94 10.05 0.57 13.16
C VAL A 94 9.74 -0.17 14.47
N GLY A 95 10.06 0.40 15.64
CA GLY A 95 9.74 -0.17 16.95
C GLY A 95 10.55 -1.41 17.32
N LEU A 96 11.82 -1.46 16.91
CA LEU A 96 12.76 -2.56 17.24
C LEU A 96 13.91 -2.10 18.14
N GLU A 97 13.80 -0.98 18.83
CA GLU A 97 14.79 -0.49 19.79
C GLU A 97 15.11 -1.57 20.84
N GLY A 98 16.39 -1.77 21.14
CA GLY A 98 16.89 -2.83 22.02
C GLY A 98 17.10 -4.19 21.35
N ARG A 99 16.80 -4.34 20.06
CA ARG A 99 17.00 -5.57 19.28
C ARG A 99 18.18 -5.52 18.31
N GLU A 100 19.03 -4.50 18.39
CA GLU A 100 20.13 -4.23 17.44
C GLU A 100 21.11 -5.39 17.30
N LYS A 101 21.35 -6.13 18.40
CA LYS A 101 22.31 -7.24 18.48
C LYS A 101 21.71 -8.61 18.18
N TYR A 102 20.38 -8.71 18.01
CA TYR A 102 19.70 -9.97 17.73
C TYR A 102 19.95 -10.40 16.27
N TYR A 103 19.96 -11.70 16.05
CA TYR A 103 20.00 -12.30 14.72
C TYR A 103 18.59 -12.61 14.24
N PRO A 104 18.36 -12.72 12.90
CA PRO A 104 17.03 -13.02 12.34
C PRO A 104 16.34 -14.23 13.00
N ARG A 105 17.07 -15.31 13.29
CA ARG A 105 16.55 -16.53 13.93
C ARG A 105 15.99 -16.32 15.34
N GLU A 106 16.34 -15.22 16.00
CA GLU A 106 15.92 -14.89 17.36
C GLU A 106 14.68 -13.98 17.36
N LEU A 107 14.14 -13.66 16.17
CA LEU A 107 13.05 -12.74 15.97
C LEU A 107 11.79 -13.46 15.50
N SER A 108 10.61 -12.98 15.94
CA SER A 108 9.32 -13.39 15.34
C SER A 108 9.21 -12.96 13.89
N GLY A 109 8.30 -13.57 13.11
CA GLY A 109 8.06 -13.20 11.70
C GLY A 109 7.74 -11.70 11.53
N GLY A 110 6.90 -11.11 12.41
CA GLY A 110 6.62 -9.69 12.39
C GLY A 110 7.85 -8.81 12.69
N GLN A 111 8.71 -9.24 13.60
CA GLN A 111 9.97 -8.54 13.88
C GLN A 111 10.93 -8.64 12.69
N GLN A 112 11.04 -9.81 12.04
CA GLN A 112 11.84 -9.97 10.83
C GLN A 112 11.33 -9.06 9.70
N GLN A 113 10.00 -8.94 9.55
CA GLN A 113 9.38 -8.02 8.59
C GLN A 113 9.78 -6.57 8.90
N ARG A 114 9.70 -6.14 10.16
CA ARG A 114 10.14 -4.80 10.57
C ARG A 114 11.62 -4.55 10.26
N VAL A 115 12.49 -5.55 10.41
CA VAL A 115 13.90 -5.44 9.99
C VAL A 115 14.01 -5.25 8.48
N GLY A 116 13.23 -5.99 7.69
CA GLY A 116 13.17 -5.83 6.22
C GLY A 116 12.71 -4.44 5.80
N LEU A 117 11.66 -3.90 6.46
CA LEU A 117 11.20 -2.53 6.28
C LEU A 117 12.29 -1.51 6.65
N ALA A 118 12.89 -1.65 7.83
CA ALA A 118 13.96 -0.78 8.30
C ALA A 118 15.16 -0.76 7.32
N ARG A 119 15.59 -1.94 6.86
CA ARG A 119 16.67 -2.04 5.88
C ARG A 119 16.36 -1.27 4.59
N SER A 120 15.15 -1.40 4.09
CA SER A 120 14.74 -0.71 2.86
C SER A 120 14.58 0.80 3.03
N LEU A 121 14.27 1.27 4.26
CA LEU A 121 14.13 2.69 4.60
C LEU A 121 15.46 3.37 4.96
N ALA A 122 16.51 2.60 5.28
CA ALA A 122 17.80 3.15 5.68
C ALA A 122 18.40 4.11 4.64
N VAL A 123 18.17 3.83 3.35
CA VAL A 123 18.65 4.63 2.21
C VAL A 123 17.77 5.82 1.85
N GLU A 124 16.66 6.06 2.58
CA GLU A 124 15.69 7.13 2.30
C GLU A 124 15.17 7.12 0.84
N PRO A 125 14.65 6.01 0.35
CA PRO A 125 14.32 5.86 -1.07
C PRO A 125 13.22 6.83 -1.51
N ASP A 126 13.25 7.24 -2.79
CA ASP A 126 12.18 8.04 -3.41
C ASP A 126 11.00 7.15 -3.85
N VAL A 127 11.30 5.90 -4.23
CA VAL A 127 10.30 4.88 -4.53
C VAL A 127 10.52 3.63 -3.68
N TRP A 128 9.44 3.15 -3.09
CA TRP A 128 9.46 1.98 -2.22
C TRP A 128 8.65 0.83 -2.84
N PHE A 129 9.32 -0.24 -3.21
CA PHE A 129 8.73 -1.45 -3.79
C PHE A 129 8.50 -2.51 -2.72
N LEU A 130 7.27 -3.03 -2.62
CA LEU A 130 6.90 -4.06 -1.66
C LEU A 130 6.25 -5.24 -2.39
N ASP A 131 6.93 -6.38 -2.40
CA ASP A 131 6.46 -7.61 -3.03
C ASP A 131 5.82 -8.52 -1.97
N GLU A 132 4.49 -8.50 -1.87
CA GLU A 132 3.68 -9.25 -0.89
C GLU A 132 4.22 -9.20 0.54
N PRO A 133 4.46 -8.03 1.12
CA PRO A 133 5.23 -7.88 2.36
C PRO A 133 4.56 -8.52 3.57
N PHE A 134 3.26 -8.80 3.55
CA PHE A 134 2.53 -9.33 4.69
C PHE A 134 2.04 -10.77 4.51
N SER A 135 2.30 -11.40 3.37
CA SER A 135 1.79 -12.74 3.04
C SER A 135 2.29 -13.84 3.99
N ALA A 136 3.51 -13.71 4.51
CA ALA A 136 4.13 -14.68 5.42
C ALA A 136 3.77 -14.48 6.91
N LEU A 137 2.87 -13.53 7.24
CA LEU A 137 2.51 -13.20 8.61
C LEU A 137 1.16 -13.81 9.00
N ASP A 138 1.02 -14.19 10.26
CA ASP A 138 -0.29 -14.55 10.82
C ASP A 138 -1.25 -13.36 10.85
N PRO A 139 -2.59 -13.57 10.91
CA PRO A 139 -3.57 -12.51 10.74
C PRO A 139 -3.45 -11.36 11.74
N LEU A 140 -3.08 -11.63 13.00
CA LEU A 140 -2.96 -10.60 14.03
C LEU A 140 -1.74 -9.71 13.77
N ILE A 141 -0.59 -10.31 13.56
CA ILE A 141 0.67 -9.61 13.25
C ILE A 141 0.55 -8.87 11.92
N ARG A 142 -0.12 -9.45 10.91
CA ARG A 142 -0.41 -8.79 9.64
C ARG A 142 -1.13 -7.46 9.84
N LYS A 143 -2.19 -7.46 10.66
CA LYS A 143 -2.97 -6.25 10.95
C LYS A 143 -2.12 -5.18 11.68
N GLU A 144 -1.29 -5.59 12.62
CA GLU A 144 -0.34 -4.68 13.29
C GLU A 144 0.65 -4.08 12.29
N MET A 145 1.21 -4.89 11.40
CA MET A 145 2.16 -4.44 10.40
C MET A 145 1.53 -3.50 9.37
N GLN A 146 0.28 -3.72 8.98
CA GLN A 146 -0.47 -2.79 8.12
C GLN A 146 -0.69 -1.44 8.81
N ASN A 147 -1.01 -1.42 10.11
CA ASN A 147 -1.13 -0.18 10.88
C ASN A 147 0.19 0.58 10.92
N GLU A 148 1.28 -0.15 11.17
CA GLU A 148 2.62 0.42 11.20
C GLU A 148 3.03 0.98 9.84
N PHE A 149 2.70 0.26 8.76
CA PHE A 149 2.92 0.72 7.40
C PHE A 149 2.19 2.03 7.09
N LEU A 150 0.91 2.16 7.46
CA LEU A 150 0.14 3.40 7.29
C LEU A 150 0.77 4.56 8.06
N ARG A 151 1.26 4.29 9.29
CA ARG A 151 1.98 5.29 10.09
C ARG A 151 3.25 5.75 9.37
N LEU A 152 4.04 4.82 8.85
CA LEU A 152 5.26 5.14 8.10
C LEU A 152 4.93 5.90 6.81
N GLN A 153 3.93 5.48 6.06
CA GLN A 153 3.48 6.15 4.81
C GLN A 153 3.11 7.61 5.07
N SER A 154 2.31 7.87 6.13
CA SER A 154 1.88 9.23 6.47
C SER A 154 3.05 10.16 6.86
N MET A 155 4.10 9.60 7.47
CA MET A 155 5.29 10.35 7.86
C MET A 155 6.24 10.60 6.69
N LEU A 156 6.44 9.59 5.84
CA LEU A 156 7.49 9.60 4.81
C LEU A 156 7.04 10.24 3.50
N LYS A 157 5.74 10.18 3.17
CA LYS A 157 5.13 10.73 1.93
C LYS A 157 5.89 10.30 0.66
N LYS A 158 6.28 9.04 0.57
CA LYS A 158 7.02 8.45 -0.55
C LYS A 158 6.09 7.81 -1.56
N THR A 159 6.55 7.66 -2.82
CA THR A 159 5.87 6.84 -3.81
C THR A 159 6.05 5.37 -3.44
N ILE A 160 4.94 4.63 -3.36
CA ILE A 160 4.96 3.22 -2.96
C ILE A 160 4.31 2.39 -4.04
N VAL A 161 5.01 1.35 -4.49
CA VAL A 161 4.47 0.30 -5.36
C VAL A 161 4.35 -0.97 -4.53
N PHE A 162 3.11 -1.37 -4.28
CA PHE A 162 2.76 -2.46 -3.38
C PHE A 162 2.09 -3.59 -4.15
N ILE A 163 2.56 -4.83 -3.97
CA ILE A 163 1.93 -6.03 -4.51
C ILE A 163 1.21 -6.77 -3.40
N THR A 164 -0.02 -7.15 -3.64
CA THR A 164 -0.78 -8.06 -2.78
C THR A 164 -1.78 -8.88 -3.60
N HIS A 165 -2.17 -10.03 -3.09
CA HIS A 165 -3.31 -10.81 -3.57
C HIS A 165 -4.54 -10.63 -2.65
N ASP A 166 -4.39 -9.90 -1.53
CA ASP A 166 -5.44 -9.62 -0.56
C ASP A 166 -6.09 -8.27 -0.88
N PHE A 167 -7.40 -8.30 -1.17
CA PHE A 167 -8.13 -7.09 -1.54
C PHE A 167 -8.37 -6.16 -0.35
N ASP A 168 -8.58 -6.69 0.85
CA ASP A 168 -8.74 -5.87 2.07
C ASP A 168 -7.44 -5.07 2.34
N GLU A 169 -6.27 -5.67 2.07
CA GLU A 169 -4.99 -4.95 2.13
C GLU A 169 -4.93 -3.81 1.11
N ALA A 170 -5.28 -4.10 -0.15
CA ALA A 170 -5.21 -3.10 -1.20
C ALA A 170 -6.16 -1.91 -0.94
N ILE A 171 -7.39 -2.18 -0.53
CA ILE A 171 -8.36 -1.14 -0.15
C ILE A 171 -7.82 -0.24 0.96
N ARG A 172 -7.18 -0.88 1.94
CA ARG A 172 -6.73 -0.18 3.13
C ARG A 172 -5.51 0.69 2.91
N LEU A 173 -4.62 0.25 2.02
CA LEU A 173 -3.27 0.79 1.88
C LEU A 173 -3.04 1.59 0.60
N ALA A 174 -3.86 1.40 -0.44
CA ALA A 174 -3.62 1.98 -1.75
C ALA A 174 -4.53 3.17 -2.07
N ASP A 175 -3.96 4.20 -2.69
CA ASP A 175 -4.71 5.28 -3.31
C ASP A 175 -5.30 4.83 -4.65
N ARG A 176 -4.55 3.99 -5.40
CA ARG A 176 -4.97 3.40 -6.67
C ARG A 176 -4.54 1.94 -6.76
N ILE A 177 -5.37 1.14 -7.39
CA ILE A 177 -5.14 -0.30 -7.58
C ILE A 177 -5.06 -0.59 -9.07
N ALA A 178 -4.00 -1.31 -9.48
CA ALA A 178 -3.89 -1.92 -10.81
C ALA A 178 -4.23 -3.41 -10.69
N ILE A 179 -5.27 -3.87 -11.40
CA ILE A 179 -5.63 -5.30 -11.45
C ILE A 179 -4.94 -5.94 -12.64
N MET A 180 -4.21 -7.03 -12.38
CA MET A 180 -3.51 -7.82 -13.40
C MET A 180 -4.18 -9.17 -13.61
N TYR A 181 -4.32 -9.55 -14.89
CA TYR A 181 -4.79 -10.85 -15.35
C TYR A 181 -3.93 -11.32 -16.54
N GLU A 182 -3.38 -12.54 -16.47
CA GLU A 182 -2.57 -13.15 -17.55
C GLU A 182 -1.48 -12.23 -18.13
N GLY A 183 -0.75 -11.52 -17.27
CA GLY A 183 0.33 -10.62 -17.66
C GLY A 183 -0.10 -9.23 -18.12
N LEU A 184 -1.40 -8.94 -18.18
CA LEU A 184 -1.96 -7.67 -18.62
C LEU A 184 -2.52 -6.89 -17.43
N ILE A 185 -2.39 -5.56 -17.45
CA ILE A 185 -3.16 -4.67 -16.58
C ILE A 185 -4.54 -4.47 -17.21
N VAL A 186 -5.57 -5.03 -16.58
CA VAL A 186 -6.94 -4.99 -17.10
C VAL A 186 -7.70 -3.75 -16.67
N GLN A 187 -7.36 -3.20 -15.50
CA GLN A 187 -7.92 -1.93 -15.02
C GLN A 187 -7.00 -1.27 -13.99
N VAL A 188 -6.97 0.08 -13.99
CA VAL A 188 -6.35 0.88 -12.94
C VAL A 188 -7.38 1.92 -12.47
N GLY A 189 -7.64 1.96 -11.16
CA GLY A 189 -8.61 2.89 -10.59
C GLY A 189 -8.47 3.00 -9.08
N THR A 190 -9.29 3.85 -8.47
CA THR A 190 -9.46 3.84 -7.01
C THR A 190 -10.18 2.55 -6.59
N PRO A 191 -10.09 2.12 -5.32
CA PRO A 191 -10.87 0.99 -4.81
C PRO A 191 -12.37 1.10 -5.14
N GLU A 192 -12.93 2.30 -5.06
CA GLU A 192 -14.33 2.57 -5.36
C GLU A 192 -14.65 2.41 -6.85
N GLU A 193 -13.81 2.96 -7.75
CA GLU A 193 -13.99 2.82 -9.19
C GLU A 193 -13.99 1.37 -9.65
N LEU A 194 -13.11 0.55 -9.08
CA LEU A 194 -13.01 -0.88 -9.43
C LEU A 194 -14.29 -1.66 -9.10
N ILE A 195 -15.01 -1.27 -8.05
CA ILE A 195 -16.24 -1.93 -7.62
C ILE A 195 -17.47 -1.37 -8.32
N THR A 196 -17.51 -0.05 -8.53
CA THR A 196 -18.69 0.62 -9.10
C THR A 196 -18.70 0.61 -10.63
N LYS A 197 -17.51 0.56 -11.25
CA LYS A 197 -17.30 0.65 -12.70
C LYS A 197 -16.26 -0.38 -13.17
N PRO A 198 -16.50 -1.69 -12.97
CA PRO A 198 -15.56 -2.71 -13.44
C PRO A 198 -15.47 -2.67 -14.97
N ALA A 199 -14.24 -2.64 -15.49
CA ALA A 199 -13.99 -2.56 -16.93
C ALA A 199 -14.21 -3.90 -17.65
N THR A 200 -14.16 -5.02 -16.92
CA THR A 200 -14.31 -6.37 -17.48
C THR A 200 -15.06 -7.28 -16.49
N ASP A 201 -15.62 -8.37 -16.99
CA ASP A 201 -16.25 -9.40 -16.15
C ASP A 201 -15.27 -9.98 -15.13
N TYR A 202 -13.99 -10.09 -15.48
CA TYR A 202 -12.94 -10.52 -14.55
C TYR A 202 -12.82 -9.57 -13.35
N VAL A 203 -12.79 -8.27 -13.58
CA VAL A 203 -12.73 -7.28 -12.49
C VAL A 203 -14.01 -7.33 -11.66
N ALA A 204 -15.18 -7.45 -12.28
CA ALA A 204 -16.45 -7.58 -11.59
C ALA A 204 -16.50 -8.83 -10.68
N GLU A 205 -16.06 -9.98 -11.19
CA GLU A 205 -15.98 -11.22 -10.40
C GLU A 205 -14.92 -11.14 -9.31
N PHE A 206 -13.75 -10.54 -9.60
CA PHE A 206 -12.66 -10.37 -8.65
C PHE A 206 -13.04 -9.45 -7.47
N THR A 207 -13.96 -8.51 -7.68
CA THR A 207 -14.41 -7.54 -6.66
C THR A 207 -15.77 -7.89 -6.04
N LYS A 208 -16.41 -8.98 -6.47
CA LYS A 208 -17.79 -9.38 -6.12
C LYS A 208 -18.04 -9.54 -4.62
N ASP A 209 -17.10 -10.22 -3.93
CA ASP A 209 -17.26 -10.58 -2.52
C ASP A 209 -16.86 -9.45 -1.55
N ILE A 210 -16.53 -8.27 -2.09
CA ILE A 210 -16.09 -7.17 -1.27
C ILE A 210 -17.29 -6.44 -0.69
N PRO A 211 -17.35 -6.27 0.63
CA PRO A 211 -18.40 -5.48 1.26
C PRO A 211 -18.37 -4.02 0.77
N ARG A 212 -19.30 -3.66 -0.09
CA ARG A 212 -19.43 -2.28 -0.62
C ARG A 212 -19.50 -1.24 0.49
N SER A 213 -20.06 -1.59 1.63
CA SER A 213 -20.18 -0.73 2.81
C SER A 213 -18.84 -0.25 3.39
N LYS A 214 -17.76 -1.03 3.20
CA LYS A 214 -16.41 -0.64 3.65
C LYS A 214 -15.76 0.43 2.78
N LEU A 215 -16.18 0.52 1.53
CA LEU A 215 -15.54 1.35 0.49
C LEU A 215 -16.31 2.59 0.17
N LEU A 216 -17.61 2.41 -0.09
CA LEU A 216 -18.46 3.49 -0.52
C LEU A 216 -18.71 4.47 0.64
N ASN A 217 -18.77 5.73 0.31
CA ASN A 217 -19.15 6.81 1.23
C ASN A 217 -20.58 7.27 0.94
N ALA A 218 -21.08 8.21 1.72
CA ALA A 218 -22.43 8.75 1.55
C ALA A 218 -22.61 9.41 0.17
N GLU A 219 -21.57 10.06 -0.36
CA GLU A 219 -21.57 10.68 -1.68
C GLU A 219 -21.84 9.67 -2.80
N SER A 220 -21.18 8.49 -2.74
CA SER A 220 -21.28 7.45 -3.78
C SER A 220 -22.71 6.89 -3.94
N ILE A 221 -23.52 6.96 -2.89
CA ILE A 221 -24.88 6.40 -2.86
C ILE A 221 -25.98 7.45 -2.73
N MET A 222 -25.63 8.73 -2.57
CA MET A 222 -26.63 9.79 -2.39
C MET A 222 -27.51 9.99 -3.61
N ASN A 223 -28.67 10.59 -3.39
CA ASN A 223 -29.52 11.15 -4.41
C ASN A 223 -29.17 12.64 -4.58
N GLU A 224 -28.37 12.95 -5.58
CA GLU A 224 -27.92 14.32 -5.87
C GLU A 224 -29.06 15.27 -6.25
N LYS A 225 -30.19 14.73 -6.71
CA LYS A 225 -31.37 15.52 -7.09
C LYS A 225 -32.21 15.95 -5.89
N ASP A 226 -32.04 15.32 -4.74
CA ASP A 226 -32.80 15.60 -3.52
C ASP A 226 -31.94 16.34 -2.50
N LYS A 227 -31.90 17.64 -2.63
CA LYS A 227 -31.14 18.57 -1.77
C LYS A 227 -32.00 19.21 -0.67
N LYS A 228 -33.06 18.52 -0.24
CA LYS A 228 -33.88 19.01 0.86
C LYS A 228 -33.16 18.86 2.19
N PRO A 229 -33.25 19.84 3.09
CA PRO A 229 -32.74 19.69 4.43
C PRO A 229 -33.66 18.74 5.24
N TYR A 230 -33.09 17.62 5.70
CA TYR A 230 -33.73 16.69 6.60
C TYR A 230 -33.17 16.87 8.01
N GLU A 231 -33.90 16.42 9.03
CA GLU A 231 -33.54 16.55 10.45
C GLU A 231 -32.19 15.87 10.75
N ASN A 232 -31.94 14.73 10.12
CA ASN A 232 -30.71 13.95 10.29
C ASN A 232 -29.73 14.25 9.16
N THR A 233 -28.45 14.38 9.50
CA THR A 233 -27.38 14.64 8.55
C THR A 233 -26.27 13.61 8.63
N VAL A 234 -25.58 13.36 7.51
CA VAL A 234 -24.33 12.59 7.37
C VAL A 234 -23.36 13.38 6.51
N ASN A 235 -22.06 13.25 6.78
CA ASN A 235 -21.06 13.89 5.94
C ASN A 235 -20.87 13.10 4.65
N TYR A 236 -20.63 13.77 3.52
CA TYR A 236 -20.43 13.15 2.20
C TYR A 236 -19.31 12.11 2.19
N SER A 237 -18.28 12.32 3.01
CA SER A 237 -17.12 11.43 3.16
C SER A 237 -17.33 10.27 4.15
N ASP A 238 -18.45 10.25 4.90
CA ASP A 238 -18.73 9.18 5.87
C ASP A 238 -18.91 7.84 5.13
N LYS A 239 -18.15 6.82 5.54
CA LYS A 239 -18.28 5.47 5.00
C LYS A 239 -19.65 4.86 5.31
N ILE A 240 -20.20 4.11 4.35
CA ILE A 240 -21.51 3.46 4.50
C ILE A 240 -21.53 2.58 5.74
N GLU A 241 -20.45 1.84 6.03
CA GLU A 241 -20.34 1.00 7.23
C GLU A 241 -20.61 1.80 8.51
N LYS A 242 -20.12 3.05 8.58
CA LYS A 242 -20.30 3.93 9.74
C LYS A 242 -21.73 4.45 9.88
N ILE A 243 -22.37 4.75 8.75
CA ILE A 243 -23.71 5.35 8.73
C ILE A 243 -24.83 4.31 8.63
N ALA A 244 -24.55 3.10 8.11
CA ALA A 244 -25.54 2.06 7.86
C ALA A 244 -26.39 1.75 9.09
N SER A 245 -25.76 1.60 10.27
CA SER A 245 -26.49 1.31 11.51
C SER A 245 -27.51 2.39 11.89
N LYS A 246 -27.24 3.66 11.56
CA LYS A 246 -28.12 4.80 11.81
C LYS A 246 -29.23 4.86 10.78
N VAL A 247 -28.89 4.77 9.49
CA VAL A 247 -29.85 4.90 8.39
C VAL A 247 -30.77 3.66 8.28
N LEU A 248 -30.26 2.45 8.54
CA LEU A 248 -31.04 1.20 8.48
C LEU A 248 -32.04 1.08 9.66
N LYS A 249 -31.69 1.61 10.84
CA LYS A 249 -32.59 1.63 12.02
C LYS A 249 -33.65 2.71 11.96
N SER A 250 -33.46 3.73 11.14
CA SER A 250 -34.36 4.85 10.94
C SER A 250 -35.11 4.68 9.63
N GLU A 251 -36.41 4.98 9.63
CA GLU A 251 -37.19 5.13 8.38
C GLU A 251 -37.01 6.50 7.73
N SER A 252 -36.21 7.36 8.37
CA SER A 252 -35.98 8.75 7.94
C SER A 252 -34.96 8.81 6.79
N ILE A 253 -35.09 9.88 6.00
CA ILE A 253 -34.09 10.27 5.02
C ILE A 253 -33.05 11.15 5.71
N PHE A 254 -31.80 11.03 5.34
CA PHE A 254 -30.68 11.81 5.88
C PHE A 254 -30.17 12.76 4.81
N SER A 255 -29.96 14.03 5.14
CA SER A 255 -29.23 14.96 4.27
C SER A 255 -27.76 14.58 4.22
N VAL A 256 -27.19 14.57 3.04
CA VAL A 256 -25.73 14.48 2.82
C VAL A 256 -25.19 15.90 2.73
N VAL A 257 -24.24 16.23 3.61
CA VAL A 257 -23.64 17.55 3.70
C VAL A 257 -22.16 17.52 3.33
N ASP A 258 -21.67 18.59 2.72
CA ASP A 258 -20.25 18.82 2.47
C ASP A 258 -19.49 19.37 3.70
N ASP A 259 -18.21 19.70 3.53
CA ASP A 259 -17.37 20.24 4.61
C ASP A 259 -17.83 21.65 5.05
N ASN A 260 -18.57 22.37 4.21
CA ASN A 260 -19.18 23.67 4.51
C ASN A 260 -20.56 23.53 5.19
N LYS A 261 -21.03 22.28 5.42
CA LYS A 261 -22.36 21.92 5.91
C LYS A 261 -23.51 22.28 4.93
N GLU A 262 -23.21 22.46 3.65
CA GLU A 262 -24.23 22.62 2.64
C GLU A 262 -24.81 21.26 2.22
N VAL A 263 -26.13 21.19 1.99
CA VAL A 263 -26.82 19.97 1.59
C VAL A 263 -26.57 19.72 0.10
N ILE A 264 -25.82 18.65 -0.20
CA ILE A 264 -25.46 18.25 -1.56
C ILE A 264 -26.32 17.10 -2.11
N GLY A 265 -27.01 16.37 -1.23
CA GLY A 265 -27.88 15.25 -1.59
C GLY A 265 -28.59 14.64 -0.42
N SER A 266 -29.21 13.46 -0.62
CA SER A 266 -29.87 12.70 0.44
C SER A 266 -29.57 11.20 0.36
N VAL A 267 -29.59 10.53 1.53
CA VAL A 267 -29.45 9.06 1.65
C VAL A 267 -30.61 8.48 2.44
N SER A 268 -31.18 7.39 1.92
CA SER A 268 -32.26 6.64 2.55
C SER A 268 -31.89 5.16 2.67
N LYS A 269 -32.63 4.41 3.50
CA LYS A 269 -32.53 2.96 3.67
C LYS A 269 -32.49 2.20 2.33
N LYS A 270 -33.30 2.62 1.36
CA LYS A 270 -33.41 2.00 0.03
C LYS A 270 -32.10 2.10 -0.80
N ARG A 271 -31.22 3.03 -0.45
CA ARG A 271 -29.94 3.25 -1.15
C ARG A 271 -28.75 2.52 -0.53
N ILE A 272 -28.92 2.06 0.71
CA ILE A 272 -27.90 1.28 1.44
C ILE A 272 -28.06 -0.22 1.18
N ASN A 273 -29.29 -0.71 1.00
CA ASN A 273 -29.59 -2.08 0.61
C ASN A 273 -29.36 -2.27 -0.91
#